data_5245439bbef90307f7fc6eef5415db95
#
_entry.id   5245439bbef90307f7fc6eef5415db95
#
_cell.length_a   1.000
_cell.length_b   1.000
_cell.length_c   1.000
_cell.angle_alpha   90.00
_cell.angle_beta   90.00
_cell.angle_gamma   90.00
#
_symmetry.space_group_name_H-M   'P 1'
#
loop_
_entity.id
_entity.type
_entity.pdbx_description
1 polymer ?
#
loop_
_entity_poly.entity_id
_entity_poly.type
_entity_poly.pdbx_seq_one_letter_code
_entity_poly.pdbx_strand_id
1 'polypeptide(L)'
;MTNYSLKPTDENALGLLKTDPIGRNKYIRRFIQMLTRMEDDCYTVALNGDWGSGKTFFVKQIKMILDAYNTQSNMAAGQRTAVQQCYGDASCPNSYATVYYDAWAFDNHDDPILSLVYAALKSGWRRTGRQKELDY
;
A
#
# COMPACT_ATOMS: atom_id res chain seq x y z
N MET A 1 13.90 -12.91 27.73
CA MET A 1 13.37 -13.08 26.36
C MET A 1 13.10 -11.70 25.78
N THR A 2 13.95 -11.27 24.89
CA THR A 2 13.72 -10.07 24.11
C THR A 2 12.67 -10.37 23.06
N ASN A 3 11.49 -9.83 23.23
CA ASN A 3 10.46 -9.81 22.17
C ASN A 3 10.98 -8.92 21.03
N TYR A 4 11.62 -9.54 20.07
CA TYR A 4 11.91 -8.87 18.80
C TYR A 4 10.62 -8.73 18.01
N SER A 5 9.81 -7.73 18.36
CA SER A 5 8.73 -7.35 17.47
C SER A 5 9.35 -6.60 16.28
N LEU A 6 9.36 -7.24 15.14
CA LEU A 6 9.81 -6.63 13.91
C LEU A 6 8.93 -5.41 13.59
N LYS A 7 9.53 -4.24 13.49
CA LYS A 7 8.78 -3.02 13.15
C LYS A 7 8.34 -3.03 11.69
N PRO A 8 7.13 -2.58 11.37
CA PRO A 8 6.61 -2.55 10.00
C PRO A 8 7.20 -1.40 9.17
N THR A 9 8.51 -1.37 9.04
CA THR A 9 9.24 -0.45 8.16
C THR A 9 9.19 -0.95 6.71
N ASP A 10 9.44 -0.07 5.75
CA ASP A 10 9.50 -0.46 4.33
C ASP A 10 10.59 -1.49 4.07
N GLU A 11 11.74 -1.35 4.72
CA GLU A 11 12.85 -2.30 4.62
C GLU A 11 12.45 -3.69 5.11
N ASN A 12 11.81 -3.78 6.27
CA ASN A 12 11.35 -5.05 6.83
C ASN A 12 10.22 -5.66 6.01
N ALA A 13 9.31 -4.84 5.51
CA ALA A 13 8.23 -5.29 4.62
C ALA A 13 8.78 -5.89 3.32
N LEU A 14 9.78 -5.26 2.73
CA LEU A 14 10.47 -5.79 1.55
C LEU A 14 11.23 -7.09 1.86
N GLY A 15 11.91 -7.15 3.01
CA GLY A 15 12.62 -8.34 3.46
C GLY A 15 11.69 -9.55 3.59
N LEU A 16 10.51 -9.36 4.20
CA LEU A 16 9.50 -10.41 4.32
C LEU A 16 8.88 -10.79 2.97
N LEU A 17 8.76 -9.85 2.06
CA LEU A 17 8.30 -10.13 0.70
C LEU A 17 9.29 -11.01 -0.07
N LYS A 18 10.60 -10.76 0.12
CA LYS A 18 11.68 -11.55 -0.52
C LYS A 18 11.75 -12.97 0.02
N THR A 19 11.65 -13.14 1.33
CA THR A 19 11.85 -14.44 2.00
C THR A 19 10.58 -15.26 2.11
N ASP A 20 9.42 -14.60 2.15
CA ASP A 20 8.09 -15.23 2.32
C ASP A 20 8.06 -16.35 3.37
N PRO A 21 8.47 -16.08 4.63
CA PRO A 21 8.71 -17.12 5.63
C PRO A 21 7.46 -17.88 6.04
N ILE A 22 6.28 -17.31 5.86
CA ILE A 22 4.99 -17.91 6.24
C ILE A 22 4.04 -18.15 5.05
N GLY A 23 4.54 -18.05 3.83
CA GLY A 23 3.77 -18.30 2.62
C GLY A 23 2.65 -17.28 2.36
N ARG A 24 2.84 -16.04 2.78
CA ARG A 24 1.82 -14.98 2.69
C ARG A 24 1.71 -14.35 1.31
N ASN A 25 2.76 -14.45 0.48
CA ASN A 25 2.81 -13.80 -0.83
C ASN A 25 1.68 -14.26 -1.77
N LYS A 26 1.24 -15.50 -1.67
CA LYS A 26 0.09 -16.00 -2.45
C LYS A 26 -1.21 -15.23 -2.13
N TYR A 27 -1.42 -14.84 -0.88
CA TYR A 27 -2.59 -14.05 -0.48
C TYR A 27 -2.49 -12.59 -0.93
N ILE A 28 -1.29 -12.04 -0.92
CA ILE A 28 -1.00 -10.72 -1.48
C ILE A 28 -1.35 -10.70 -2.97
N ARG A 29 -0.90 -11.69 -3.73
CA ARG A 29 -1.23 -11.83 -5.16
C ARG A 29 -2.72 -11.94 -5.41
N ARG A 30 -3.42 -12.75 -4.63
CA ARG A 30 -4.88 -12.90 -4.73
C ARG A 30 -5.61 -11.59 -4.44
N PHE A 31 -5.15 -10.85 -3.43
CA PHE A 31 -5.71 -9.54 -3.10
C PHE A 31 -5.55 -8.55 -4.25
N ILE A 32 -4.36 -8.45 -4.82
CA ILE A 32 -4.09 -7.55 -5.95
C ILE A 32 -4.90 -7.96 -7.18
N GLN A 33 -5.01 -9.25 -7.47
CA GLN A 33 -5.89 -9.74 -8.55
C GLN A 33 -7.35 -9.38 -8.32
N MET A 34 -7.83 -9.46 -7.08
CA MET A 34 -9.17 -9.03 -6.72
C MET A 34 -9.36 -7.53 -6.98
N LEU A 35 -8.40 -6.69 -6.58
CA LEU A 35 -8.45 -5.25 -6.84
C LEU A 35 -8.53 -4.95 -8.34
N THR A 36 -7.79 -5.66 -9.17
CA THR A 36 -7.79 -5.42 -10.63
C THR A 36 -9.11 -5.78 -11.28
N ARG A 37 -9.90 -6.67 -10.66
CA ARG A 37 -11.24 -7.05 -11.14
C ARG A 37 -12.35 -6.13 -10.65
N MET A 38 -12.08 -5.30 -9.65
CA MET A 38 -13.02 -4.33 -9.09
C MET A 38 -12.98 -3.00 -9.83
N GLU A 39 -12.88 -3.03 -11.15
CA GLU A 39 -12.79 -1.82 -11.96
C GLU A 39 -13.99 -0.89 -11.71
N ASP A 40 -13.71 0.41 -11.58
CA ASP A 40 -14.66 1.53 -11.56
C ASP A 40 -15.64 1.62 -10.38
N ASP A 41 -15.69 0.62 -9.50
CA ASP A 41 -16.57 0.65 -8.33
C ASP A 41 -15.81 1.05 -7.05
N CYS A 42 -16.56 1.61 -6.10
CA CYS A 42 -16.02 1.91 -4.77
C CYS A 42 -16.28 0.73 -3.84
N TYR A 43 -15.23 0.17 -3.26
CA TYR A 43 -15.32 -0.95 -2.33
C TYR A 43 -14.63 -0.62 -1.02
N THR A 44 -15.15 -1.19 0.05
CA THR A 44 -14.49 -1.25 1.34
C THR A 44 -14.10 -2.70 1.61
N VAL A 45 -12.83 -2.92 1.88
CA VAL A 45 -12.31 -4.25 2.24
C VAL A 45 -11.80 -4.19 3.67
N ALA A 46 -12.29 -5.07 4.52
CA ALA A 46 -11.85 -5.21 5.90
C ALA A 46 -10.88 -6.39 6.04
N LEU A 47 -9.71 -6.12 6.56
CA LEU A 47 -8.74 -7.14 6.93
C LEU A 47 -8.85 -7.39 8.44
N ASN A 48 -9.32 -8.58 8.81
CA ASN A 48 -9.50 -8.97 10.20
C ASN A 48 -8.45 -9.98 10.64
N GLY A 49 -8.03 -9.89 11.87
CA GLY A 49 -7.06 -10.80 12.49
C GLY A 49 -6.69 -10.34 13.89
N ASP A 50 -6.13 -11.24 14.68
CA ASP A 50 -5.71 -10.94 16.04
C ASP A 50 -4.53 -9.95 16.07
N TRP A 51 -4.32 -9.35 17.23
CA TRP A 51 -3.13 -8.51 17.46
C TRP A 51 -1.86 -9.32 17.23
N GLY A 52 -0.90 -8.72 16.51
CA GLY A 52 0.35 -9.39 16.17
C GLY A 52 0.27 -10.39 15.02
N SER A 53 -0.87 -10.51 14.35
CA SER A 53 -1.03 -11.38 13.17
C SER A 53 -0.33 -10.86 11.91
N GLY A 54 0.24 -9.65 11.96
CA GLY A 54 0.95 -9.05 10.83
C GLY A 54 0.07 -8.32 9.83
N LYS A 55 -1.10 -7.85 10.24
CA LYS A 55 -2.02 -7.07 9.37
C LYS A 55 -1.35 -5.84 8.77
N THR A 56 -0.61 -5.09 9.59
CA THR A 56 0.11 -3.89 9.14
C THR A 56 1.16 -4.21 8.09
N PHE A 57 1.92 -5.29 8.26
CA PHE A 57 2.86 -5.76 7.24
C PHE A 57 2.17 -6.13 5.95
N PHE A 58 1.07 -6.84 6.03
CA PHE A 58 0.28 -7.24 4.86
C PHE A 58 -0.18 -6.02 4.05
N VAL A 59 -0.77 -5.03 4.72
CA VAL A 59 -1.23 -3.80 4.10
C VAL A 59 -0.08 -3.00 3.50
N LYS A 60 1.04 -2.88 4.22
CA LYS A 60 2.23 -2.17 3.72
C LYS A 60 2.88 -2.87 2.54
N GLN A 61 2.90 -4.19 2.51
CA GLN A 61 3.40 -4.96 1.38
C GLN A 61 2.55 -4.77 0.13
N ILE A 62 1.22 -4.75 0.27
CA ILE A 62 0.30 -4.44 -0.83
C ILE A 62 0.54 -3.04 -1.36
N LYS A 63 0.61 -2.05 -0.47
CA LYS A 63 0.92 -0.67 -0.85
C LYS A 63 2.25 -0.58 -1.62
N MET A 64 3.28 -1.22 -1.12
CA MET A 64 4.61 -1.24 -1.73
C MET A 64 4.57 -1.82 -3.16
N ILE A 65 3.83 -2.89 -3.37
CA ILE A 65 3.68 -3.50 -4.69
C ILE A 65 2.91 -2.55 -5.63
N LEU A 66 1.80 -1.99 -5.18
CA LEU A 66 1.03 -1.06 -6.00
C LEU A 66 1.84 0.19 -6.37
N ASP A 67 2.61 0.73 -5.44
CA ASP A 67 3.50 1.87 -5.70
C ASP A 67 4.62 1.52 -6.68
N ALA A 68 5.15 0.30 -6.63
CA ALA A 68 6.19 -0.15 -7.54
C ALA A 68 5.72 -0.22 -9.01
N TYR A 69 4.46 -0.52 -9.23
CA TYR A 69 3.85 -0.55 -10.58
C TYR A 69 3.22 0.77 -10.99
N ASN A 70 3.19 1.76 -10.11
CA ASN A 70 2.79 3.11 -10.44
C ASN A 70 4.02 3.98 -10.74
N THR A 71 4.23 4.32 -12.01
CA THR A 71 5.38 5.12 -12.46
C THR A 71 5.40 6.53 -11.88
N GLN A 72 4.27 7.03 -11.43
CA GLN A 72 4.13 8.36 -10.81
C GLN A 72 4.30 8.36 -9.30
N SER A 73 4.49 7.20 -8.68
CA SER A 73 4.73 7.11 -7.23
C SER A 73 6.11 7.66 -6.86
N ASN A 74 6.25 8.10 -5.61
CA ASN A 74 7.50 8.64 -5.06
C ASN A 74 8.52 7.55 -4.68
N MET A 75 8.27 6.30 -5.05
CA MET A 75 9.16 5.19 -4.72
C MET A 75 10.52 5.36 -5.40
N ALA A 76 11.60 5.12 -4.64
CA ALA A 76 12.95 5.12 -5.18
C ALA A 76 13.13 4.01 -6.23
N ALA A 77 13.91 4.30 -7.29
CA ALA A 77 14.10 3.39 -8.42
C ALA A 77 14.67 2.02 -8.01
N GLY A 78 15.61 1.99 -7.08
CA GLY A 78 16.19 0.75 -6.57
C GLY A 78 15.20 -0.12 -5.79
N GLN A 79 14.36 0.50 -4.97
CA GLN A 79 13.28 -0.19 -4.25
C GLN A 79 12.21 -0.69 -5.21
N ARG A 80 11.83 0.10 -6.19
CA ARG A 80 10.88 -0.28 -7.26
C ARG A 80 11.34 -1.54 -7.98
N THR A 81 12.59 -1.57 -8.42
CA THR A 81 13.18 -2.73 -9.09
C THR A 81 13.16 -3.96 -8.20
N ALA A 82 13.56 -3.83 -6.94
CA ALA A 82 13.57 -4.93 -5.98
C ALA A 82 12.17 -5.51 -5.74
N VAL A 83 11.16 -4.67 -5.59
CA VAL A 83 9.77 -5.10 -5.41
C VAL A 83 9.22 -5.79 -6.66
N GLN A 84 9.47 -5.25 -7.84
CA GLN A 84 9.05 -5.85 -9.11
C GLN A 84 9.69 -7.22 -9.34
N GLN A 85 10.95 -7.38 -8.98
CA GLN A 85 11.63 -8.67 -9.05
C GLN A 85 11.01 -9.70 -8.10
N CYS A 86 10.63 -9.30 -6.89
CA CYS A 86 10.00 -10.19 -5.92
C CYS A 86 8.58 -10.57 -6.32
N TYR A 87 7.80 -9.64 -6.82
CA TYR A 87 6.44 -9.88 -7.23
C TYR A 87 6.37 -10.64 -8.56
N GLY A 88 7.20 -10.27 -9.52
CA GLY A 88 7.43 -11.00 -10.76
C GLY A 88 6.23 -11.14 -11.71
N ASP A 89 5.15 -10.42 -11.45
CA ASP A 89 3.93 -10.51 -12.25
C ASP A 89 3.73 -9.25 -13.08
N ALA A 90 3.86 -9.40 -14.41
CA ALA A 90 3.60 -8.34 -15.35
C ALA A 90 2.11 -7.95 -15.42
N SER A 91 1.24 -8.68 -14.75
CA SER A 91 -0.21 -8.48 -14.78
C SER A 91 -0.75 -7.55 -13.69
N CYS A 92 0.09 -6.76 -13.05
CA CYS A 92 -0.42 -5.64 -12.26
C CYS A 92 -0.75 -4.49 -13.23
N PRO A 93 -1.95 -4.45 -13.80
CA PRO A 93 -2.18 -3.73 -15.07
C PRO A 93 -2.45 -2.26 -14.88
N ASN A 94 -2.78 -1.83 -13.67
CA ASN A 94 -3.26 -0.47 -13.45
C ASN A 94 -2.36 0.28 -12.48
N SER A 95 -2.11 1.55 -12.81
CA SER A 95 -1.46 2.47 -11.88
C SER A 95 -2.44 2.87 -10.78
N TYR A 96 -2.21 2.39 -9.56
CA TYR A 96 -2.97 2.79 -8.39
C TYR A 96 -2.20 3.84 -7.59
N ALA A 97 -2.86 4.95 -7.31
CA ALA A 97 -2.37 5.90 -6.32
C ALA A 97 -2.77 5.38 -4.92
N THR A 98 -1.80 5.26 -4.03
CA THR A 98 -2.03 4.74 -2.69
C THR A 98 -1.89 5.83 -1.63
N VAL A 99 -2.75 5.79 -0.64
CA VAL A 99 -2.66 6.63 0.57
C VAL A 99 -2.69 5.71 1.78
N TYR A 100 -1.66 5.79 2.60
CA TYR A 100 -1.62 5.10 3.88
C TYR A 100 -2.01 6.06 5.00
N TYR A 101 -3.04 5.69 5.74
CA TYR A 101 -3.51 6.46 6.88
C TYR A 101 -3.49 5.59 8.13
N ASP A 102 -2.70 6.02 9.13
CA ASP A 102 -2.64 5.37 10.43
C ASP A 102 -3.48 6.19 11.43
N ALA A 103 -4.65 5.67 11.75
CA ALA A 103 -5.58 6.34 12.66
C ALA A 103 -5.00 6.53 14.08
N TRP A 104 -4.16 5.63 14.52
CA TRP A 104 -3.49 5.73 15.83
C TRP A 104 -2.48 6.87 15.88
N ALA A 105 -1.74 7.09 14.79
CA ALA A 105 -0.77 8.17 14.71
C ALA A 105 -1.42 9.55 14.74
N PHE A 106 -2.69 9.64 14.32
CA PHE A 106 -3.46 10.88 14.23
C PHE A 106 -4.56 10.99 15.29
N ASP A 107 -4.55 10.15 16.32
CA ASP A 107 -5.57 10.12 17.38
C ASP A 107 -5.69 11.43 18.16
N ASN A 108 -4.62 12.23 18.21
CA ASN A 108 -4.60 13.53 18.88
C ASN A 108 -5.12 14.69 18.01
N HIS A 109 -5.54 14.44 16.79
CA HIS A 109 -6.10 15.47 15.91
C HIS A 109 -7.62 15.53 16.08
N ASP A 110 -8.13 16.74 16.30
CA ASP A 110 -9.56 16.99 16.54
C ASP A 110 -10.43 16.72 15.29
N ASP A 111 -9.82 16.75 14.11
CA ASP A 111 -10.53 16.55 12.84
C ASP A 111 -9.93 15.39 12.03
N PRO A 112 -10.58 14.21 12.03
CA PRO A 112 -10.10 13.06 11.28
C PRO A 112 -10.13 13.25 9.76
N ILE A 113 -11.05 14.05 9.24
CA ILE A 113 -11.14 14.35 7.80
C ILE A 113 -9.93 15.17 7.36
N LEU A 114 -9.56 16.16 8.13
CA LEU A 114 -8.40 17.01 7.86
C LEU A 114 -7.09 16.19 7.90
N SER A 115 -6.97 15.29 8.87
CA SER A 115 -5.84 14.36 8.99
C SER A 115 -5.73 13.43 7.78
N LEU A 116 -6.85 12.92 7.29
CA LEU A 116 -6.89 12.06 6.10
C LEU A 116 -6.48 12.84 4.84
N VAL A 117 -7.00 14.05 4.65
CA VAL A 117 -6.63 14.93 3.54
C VAL A 117 -5.14 15.26 3.58
N TYR A 118 -4.61 15.56 4.76
CA TYR A 118 -3.17 15.81 4.94
C TYR A 118 -2.34 14.58 4.55
N ALA A 119 -2.74 13.39 4.99
CA ALA A 119 -2.06 12.14 4.62
C ALA A 119 -2.07 11.91 3.09
N ALA A 120 -3.19 12.19 2.44
CA ALA A 120 -3.33 12.10 0.99
C ALA A 120 -2.40 13.07 0.26
N LEU A 121 -2.34 14.31 0.70
CA LEU A 121 -1.45 15.33 0.12
C LEU A 121 0.03 14.97 0.33
N LYS A 122 0.39 14.50 1.52
CA LYS A 122 1.76 14.09 1.85
C LYS A 122 2.22 12.85 1.06
N SER A 123 1.30 11.97 0.70
CA SER A 123 1.62 10.79 -0.12
C SER A 123 1.97 11.14 -1.58
N GLY A 124 1.85 12.40 -1.96
CA GLY A 124 2.03 12.83 -3.35
C GLY A 124 0.84 12.48 -4.25
N TRP A 125 -0.31 12.17 -3.66
CA TRP A 125 -1.53 11.92 -4.40
C TRP A 125 -1.85 13.15 -5.25
N ARG A 126 -1.70 13.01 -6.56
CA ARG A 126 -2.11 14.02 -7.52
C ARG A 126 -3.34 13.50 -8.25
N ARG A 127 -4.33 14.33 -8.35
CA ARG A 127 -5.53 14.06 -9.13
C ARG A 127 -5.14 13.96 -10.60
N THR A 128 -4.77 12.78 -11.04
CA THR A 128 -4.49 12.54 -12.44
C THR A 128 -5.80 12.47 -13.21
N GLY A 129 -5.97 13.36 -14.17
CA GLY A 129 -6.90 13.18 -15.29
C GLY A 129 -8.19 13.97 -15.32
N ARG A 130 -8.65 14.61 -14.25
CA ARG A 130 -9.89 15.43 -14.29
C ARG A 130 -9.66 16.95 -14.19
N GLN A 131 -8.43 17.38 -14.10
CA GLN A 131 -8.14 18.82 -13.99
C GLN A 131 -8.27 19.57 -15.30
N LYS A 132 -8.44 18.86 -16.42
CA LYS A 132 -8.64 19.50 -17.74
C LYS A 132 -10.08 19.90 -18.04
N GLU A 133 -11.05 19.45 -17.23
CA GLU A 133 -12.47 19.76 -17.46
C GLU A 133 -13.03 20.88 -16.57
N LEU A 134 -12.23 21.47 -15.67
CA LEU A 134 -12.70 22.53 -14.77
C LEU A 134 -12.12 23.90 -15.06
N ASP A 135 -11.33 24.07 -16.13
CA ASP A 135 -10.82 25.35 -16.59
C ASP A 135 -11.66 25.95 -17.74
N TYR A 136 -12.98 25.83 -17.63
CA TYR A 136 -13.92 26.54 -18.49
C TYR A 136 -14.86 27.40 -17.66
#